data_cfbfef41df8c035de10aab0c5284b2ca
#
_entry.id   cfbfef41df8c035de10aab0c5284b2ca
#
_cell.length_a   1.000
_cell.length_b   1.000
_cell.length_c   1.000
_cell.angle_alpha   90.00
_cell.angle_beta   90.00
_cell.angle_gamma   90.00
#
_symmetry.space_group_name_H-M   'P 1'
#
loop_
_entity.id
_entity.type
_entity.pdbx_description
1 polymer ?
#
loop_
_entity_poly.entity_id
_entity_poly.type
_entity_poly.pdbx_seq_one_letter_code
_entity_poly.pdbx_strand_id
1 'polypeptide(L)'
;MNKSVNDTFFSLLRSGLWDCVFDVPAEVDWEEVFKIAKKQTLTGIIADSFFKQGLSLGEEKDMKLLSTLTRIKRKNLQLNKELIDFTSFLDEHHIKYAVVKGQVVGLFYPNPSLRQAGDIDFFCVKDDYDRLLSLLEEFHHINTKKSTTIHIEFKLNDIQFEMHSNLMEFACKAHQTYWNQRLDEEMEHPAHVVINDHQVATLPPTINVLYVFCHLFHHLITSGIGIRQLNDLAILMDKLHDEIDFSQLKIDLMNLGLWKMFKAVGYILVHCMGLQPEKLGFDLDEKDCRWGEKILQNIFDMGNFGHTERKVQKKGLLHSLETGWIAMKQGCKFVPLAPKEILSTIPMMTRWFLHKL
;
A
#
# COMPACT_ATOMS: atom_id res chain seq x y z
N MET A 1 -20.36 5.53 13.22
CA MET A 1 -20.10 4.08 13.16
C MET A 1 -20.27 3.47 14.56
N ASN A 2 -20.81 2.24 14.67
CA ASN A 2 -21.01 1.58 15.96
C ASN A 2 -19.64 1.21 16.55
N LYS A 3 -19.32 1.70 17.76
CA LYS A 3 -18.02 1.49 18.44
C LYS A 3 -17.72 0.00 18.61
N SER A 4 -18.70 -0.79 19.02
CA SER A 4 -18.56 -2.24 19.22
C SER A 4 -18.16 -3.00 17.92
N VAL A 5 -18.71 -2.61 16.76
CA VAL A 5 -18.38 -3.21 15.46
C VAL A 5 -16.93 -2.92 15.08
N ASN A 6 -16.47 -1.67 15.30
CA ASN A 6 -15.07 -1.32 15.01
C ASN A 6 -14.09 -2.03 15.95
N ASP A 7 -14.41 -2.08 17.24
CA ASP A 7 -13.56 -2.75 18.22
C ASP A 7 -13.42 -4.24 17.87
N THR A 8 -14.51 -4.92 17.47
CA THR A 8 -14.47 -6.31 17.00
C THR A 8 -13.69 -6.46 15.70
N PHE A 9 -13.89 -5.56 14.73
CA PHE A 9 -13.13 -5.57 13.48
C PHE A 9 -11.61 -5.45 13.73
N PHE A 10 -11.19 -4.50 14.57
CA PHE A 10 -9.77 -4.34 14.90
C PHE A 10 -9.22 -5.50 15.75
N SER A 11 -10.04 -6.12 16.61
CA SER A 11 -9.63 -7.30 17.36
C SER A 11 -9.38 -8.51 16.44
N LEU A 12 -10.28 -8.77 15.48
CA LEU A 12 -10.05 -9.78 14.44
C LEU A 12 -8.84 -9.45 13.57
N LEU A 13 -8.66 -8.18 13.23
CA LEU A 13 -7.51 -7.74 12.45
C LEU A 13 -6.21 -8.01 13.17
N ARG A 14 -6.09 -7.60 14.45
CA ARG A 14 -4.91 -7.88 15.28
C ARG A 14 -4.68 -9.38 15.43
N SER A 15 -5.74 -10.16 15.65
CA SER A 15 -5.64 -11.62 15.69
C SER A 15 -5.06 -12.19 14.38
N GLY A 16 -5.49 -11.69 13.23
CA GLY A 16 -4.99 -12.13 11.93
C GLY A 16 -3.57 -11.64 11.60
N LEU A 17 -3.11 -10.53 12.19
CA LEU A 17 -1.77 -9.99 11.98
C LEU A 17 -0.73 -10.60 12.93
N TRP A 18 -1.11 -10.90 14.18
CA TRP A 18 -0.20 -11.26 15.27
C TRP A 18 -0.49 -12.63 15.88
N ASP A 19 -1.41 -13.41 15.29
CA ASP A 19 -1.80 -14.75 15.77
C ASP A 19 -2.24 -14.76 17.27
N CYS A 20 -2.95 -13.71 17.71
CA CYS A 20 -3.43 -13.56 19.06
C CYS A 20 -4.91 -13.92 19.22
N VAL A 21 -5.27 -14.39 20.40
CA VAL A 21 -6.68 -14.67 20.78
C VAL A 21 -7.24 -13.42 21.45
N PHE A 22 -8.52 -13.18 21.31
CA PHE A 22 -9.25 -12.11 22.01
C PHE A 22 -10.63 -12.59 22.46
N ASP A 23 -11.19 -11.94 23.48
CA ASP A 23 -12.54 -12.21 23.96
C ASP A 23 -13.57 -11.63 22.98
N VAL A 24 -14.33 -12.50 22.34
CA VAL A 24 -15.36 -12.10 21.39
C VAL A 24 -16.59 -11.61 22.17
N PRO A 25 -17.09 -10.39 21.89
CA PRO A 25 -18.32 -9.90 22.53
C PRO A 25 -19.51 -10.82 22.27
N ALA A 26 -20.43 -10.93 23.25
CA ALA A 26 -21.61 -11.79 23.13
C ALA A 26 -22.54 -11.40 21.97
N GLU A 27 -22.63 -10.11 21.68
CA GLU A 27 -23.44 -9.57 20.59
C GLU A 27 -22.56 -8.79 19.60
N VAL A 28 -22.46 -9.27 18.36
CA VAL A 28 -21.68 -8.66 17.28
C VAL A 28 -22.51 -8.61 16.01
N ASP A 29 -22.58 -7.45 15.40
CA ASP A 29 -23.08 -7.29 14.02
C ASP A 29 -22.02 -7.77 13.01
N TRP A 30 -21.98 -9.08 12.79
CA TRP A 30 -21.03 -9.70 11.87
C TRP A 30 -21.18 -9.24 10.42
N GLU A 31 -22.41 -8.89 10.03
CA GLU A 31 -22.65 -8.39 8.67
C GLU A 31 -21.92 -7.07 8.43
N GLU A 32 -22.00 -6.16 9.39
CA GLU A 32 -21.30 -4.86 9.28
C GLU A 32 -19.77 -5.05 9.44
N VAL A 33 -19.29 -5.97 10.29
CA VAL A 33 -17.84 -6.32 10.38
C VAL A 33 -17.30 -6.80 9.04
N PHE A 34 -17.97 -7.76 8.37
CA PHE A 34 -17.54 -8.26 7.07
C PHE A 34 -17.73 -7.24 5.94
N LYS A 35 -18.67 -6.34 6.05
CA LYS A 35 -18.86 -5.23 5.12
C LYS A 35 -17.68 -4.23 5.21
N ILE A 36 -17.20 -3.93 6.43
CA ILE A 36 -15.98 -3.15 6.65
C ILE A 36 -14.78 -3.88 6.05
N ALA A 37 -14.60 -5.16 6.37
CA ALA A 37 -13.51 -5.99 5.85
C ALA A 37 -13.45 -5.99 4.32
N LYS A 38 -14.61 -6.11 3.66
CA LYS A 38 -14.71 -6.04 2.19
C LYS A 38 -14.32 -4.66 1.66
N LYS A 39 -14.83 -3.58 2.25
CA LYS A 39 -14.50 -2.20 1.84
C LYS A 39 -13.03 -1.89 2.02
N GLN A 40 -12.37 -2.48 3.02
CA GLN A 40 -10.97 -2.29 3.35
C GLN A 40 -10.03 -3.28 2.66
N THR A 41 -10.56 -4.18 1.83
CA THR A 41 -9.78 -5.23 1.12
C THR A 41 -9.04 -6.15 2.11
N LEU A 42 -9.72 -6.52 3.19
CA LEU A 42 -9.20 -7.33 4.30
C LEU A 42 -10.01 -8.59 4.58
N THR A 43 -10.92 -8.96 3.67
CA THR A 43 -11.80 -10.12 3.86
C THR A 43 -11.02 -11.40 4.11
N GLY A 44 -9.86 -11.59 3.45
CA GLY A 44 -9.01 -12.77 3.64
C GLY A 44 -8.51 -12.91 5.08
N ILE A 45 -7.92 -11.84 5.60
CA ILE A 45 -7.34 -11.80 6.96
C ILE A 45 -8.44 -11.93 8.02
N ILE A 46 -9.53 -11.17 7.88
CA ILE A 46 -10.64 -11.15 8.85
C ILE A 46 -11.37 -12.48 8.88
N ALA A 47 -11.62 -13.12 7.72
CA ALA A 47 -12.31 -14.40 7.68
C ALA A 47 -11.42 -15.54 8.21
N ASP A 48 -10.11 -15.53 7.95
CA ASP A 48 -9.18 -16.51 8.51
C ASP A 48 -9.12 -16.38 10.04
N SER A 49 -8.99 -15.16 10.54
CA SER A 49 -9.02 -14.87 11.97
C SER A 49 -10.35 -15.31 12.62
N PHE A 50 -11.48 -15.00 11.96
CA PHE A 50 -12.82 -15.42 12.43
C PHE A 50 -12.91 -16.92 12.63
N PHE A 51 -12.47 -17.73 11.67
CA PHE A 51 -12.47 -19.17 11.79
C PHE A 51 -11.44 -19.70 12.81
N LYS A 52 -10.26 -19.07 12.93
CA LYS A 52 -9.26 -19.41 13.94
C LYS A 52 -9.77 -19.19 15.38
N GLN A 53 -10.67 -18.24 15.59
CA GLN A 53 -11.36 -18.02 16.87
C GLN A 53 -12.50 -19.03 17.13
N GLY A 54 -12.72 -20.02 16.26
CA GLY A 54 -13.80 -21.01 16.38
C GLY A 54 -15.21 -20.45 16.14
N LEU A 55 -15.32 -19.30 15.47
CA LEU A 55 -16.59 -18.63 15.22
C LEU A 55 -17.29 -19.17 13.99
N SER A 56 -18.62 -19.07 13.96
CA SER A 56 -19.50 -19.51 12.86
C SER A 56 -20.69 -18.56 12.71
N LEU A 57 -21.10 -18.35 11.46
CA LEU A 57 -22.32 -17.62 11.08
C LEU A 57 -23.44 -18.56 10.61
N GLY A 58 -23.22 -19.87 10.75
CA GLY A 58 -24.05 -20.94 10.19
C GLY A 58 -23.55 -21.39 8.81
N GLU A 59 -23.92 -22.64 8.47
CA GLU A 59 -23.34 -23.39 7.35
C GLU A 59 -23.31 -22.62 6.02
N GLU A 60 -24.40 -21.99 5.63
CA GLU A 60 -24.47 -21.27 4.35
C GLU A 60 -23.51 -20.06 4.27
N LYS A 61 -23.43 -19.24 5.33
CA LYS A 61 -22.56 -18.07 5.38
C LYS A 61 -21.09 -18.47 5.49
N ASP A 62 -20.79 -19.51 6.27
CA ASP A 62 -19.45 -20.05 6.43
C ASP A 62 -18.93 -20.62 5.10
N MET A 63 -19.75 -21.34 4.35
CA MET A 63 -19.38 -21.81 3.00
C MET A 63 -19.08 -20.67 2.03
N LYS A 64 -19.82 -19.56 2.10
CA LYS A 64 -19.52 -18.36 1.29
C LYS A 64 -18.17 -17.72 1.67
N LEU A 65 -17.86 -17.65 2.96
CA LEU A 65 -16.57 -17.15 3.45
C LEU A 65 -15.41 -18.06 3.01
N LEU A 66 -15.55 -19.39 3.17
CA LEU A 66 -14.55 -20.39 2.74
C LEU A 66 -14.31 -20.34 1.23
N SER A 67 -15.38 -20.19 0.44
CA SER A 67 -15.27 -19.98 -1.01
C SER A 67 -14.48 -18.70 -1.34
N THR A 68 -14.71 -17.64 -0.57
CA THR A 68 -13.96 -16.36 -0.74
C THR A 68 -12.49 -16.54 -0.39
N LEU A 69 -12.15 -17.22 0.71
CA LEU A 69 -10.77 -17.54 1.07
C LEU A 69 -10.07 -18.38 -0.01
N THR A 70 -10.76 -19.40 -0.54
CA THR A 70 -10.23 -20.24 -1.63
C THR A 70 -9.92 -19.41 -2.88
N ARG A 71 -10.80 -18.48 -3.24
CA ARG A 71 -10.59 -17.57 -4.39
C ARG A 71 -9.39 -16.65 -4.17
N ILE A 72 -9.24 -16.10 -2.96
CA ILE A 72 -8.10 -15.23 -2.62
C ILE A 72 -6.79 -16.03 -2.72
N LYS A 73 -6.73 -17.24 -2.13
CA LYS A 73 -5.57 -18.13 -2.21
C LYS A 73 -5.20 -18.47 -3.66
N ARG A 74 -6.19 -18.84 -4.48
CA ARG A 74 -5.97 -19.13 -5.90
C ARG A 74 -5.41 -17.93 -6.67
N LYS A 75 -5.92 -16.73 -6.40
CA LYS A 75 -5.41 -15.49 -7.02
C LYS A 75 -3.96 -15.22 -6.63
N ASN A 76 -3.59 -15.40 -5.34
CA ASN A 76 -2.22 -15.23 -4.88
C ASN A 76 -1.27 -16.27 -5.50
N LEU A 77 -1.70 -17.53 -5.64
CA LEU A 77 -0.90 -18.56 -6.34
C LEU A 77 -0.64 -18.16 -7.80
N GLN A 78 -1.65 -17.63 -8.48
CA GLN A 78 -1.48 -17.14 -9.85
C GLN A 78 -0.54 -15.93 -9.90
N LEU A 79 -0.69 -14.96 -8.99
CA LEU A 79 0.20 -13.80 -8.91
C LEU A 79 1.66 -14.23 -8.66
N ASN A 80 1.90 -15.18 -7.74
CA ASN A 80 3.24 -15.70 -7.48
C ASN A 80 3.85 -16.37 -8.72
N LYS A 81 3.06 -17.18 -9.43
CA LYS A 81 3.53 -17.82 -10.66
C LYS A 81 3.93 -16.79 -11.72
N GLU A 82 3.06 -15.85 -12.03
CA GLU A 82 3.33 -14.83 -13.05
C GLU A 82 4.50 -13.91 -12.64
N LEU A 83 4.64 -13.63 -11.33
CA LEU A 83 5.76 -12.87 -10.80
C LEU A 83 7.08 -13.61 -11.03
N ILE A 84 7.15 -14.90 -10.71
CA ILE A 84 8.35 -15.74 -10.91
C ILE A 84 8.70 -15.83 -12.40
N ASP A 85 7.71 -16.13 -13.25
CA ASP A 85 7.92 -16.25 -14.70
C ASP A 85 8.48 -14.93 -15.27
N PHE A 86 7.90 -13.79 -14.83
CA PHE A 86 8.33 -12.47 -15.30
C PHE A 86 9.69 -12.04 -14.74
N THR A 87 9.97 -12.27 -13.47
CA THR A 87 11.29 -11.92 -12.89
C THR A 87 12.40 -12.80 -13.45
N SER A 88 12.13 -14.07 -13.73
CA SER A 88 13.08 -14.93 -14.48
C SER A 88 13.40 -14.34 -15.87
N PHE A 89 12.40 -13.85 -16.59
CA PHE A 89 12.61 -13.15 -17.87
C PHE A 89 13.46 -11.88 -17.70
N LEU A 90 13.25 -11.09 -16.64
CA LEU A 90 14.07 -9.90 -16.36
C LEU A 90 15.52 -10.27 -16.08
N ASP A 91 15.75 -11.33 -15.28
CA ASP A 91 17.09 -11.83 -14.92
C ASP A 91 17.83 -12.36 -16.15
N GLU A 92 17.17 -13.15 -17.01
CA GLU A 92 17.74 -13.66 -18.27
C GLU A 92 18.19 -12.53 -19.21
N HIS A 93 17.48 -11.40 -19.20
CA HIS A 93 17.81 -10.23 -20.00
C HIS A 93 18.67 -9.20 -19.25
N HIS A 94 19.14 -9.53 -18.04
CA HIS A 94 19.97 -8.65 -17.21
C HIS A 94 19.36 -7.26 -17.00
N ILE A 95 18.04 -7.20 -16.76
CA ILE A 95 17.32 -5.98 -16.40
C ILE A 95 17.41 -5.78 -14.89
N LYS A 96 17.84 -4.59 -14.45
CA LYS A 96 17.84 -4.25 -13.03
C LYS A 96 16.44 -3.79 -12.59
N TYR A 97 15.87 -4.49 -11.62
CA TYR A 97 14.52 -4.24 -11.12
C TYR A 97 14.43 -4.40 -9.61
N ALA A 98 13.33 -3.94 -9.04
CA ALA A 98 12.88 -4.29 -7.70
C ALA A 98 11.36 -4.45 -7.69
N VAL A 99 10.87 -5.61 -7.28
CA VAL A 99 9.44 -5.82 -7.02
C VAL A 99 9.09 -5.13 -5.71
N VAL A 100 7.98 -4.39 -5.69
CA VAL A 100 7.58 -3.60 -4.53
C VAL A 100 6.14 -3.91 -4.11
N LYS A 101 5.80 -3.66 -2.85
CA LYS A 101 4.44 -3.89 -2.32
C LYS A 101 3.94 -5.35 -2.54
N GLY A 102 2.70 -5.52 -2.97
CA GLY A 102 2.10 -6.77 -3.46
C GLY A 102 2.56 -8.04 -2.77
N GLN A 103 3.13 -8.92 -3.55
CA GLN A 103 3.57 -10.26 -3.13
C GLN A 103 4.78 -10.20 -2.19
N VAL A 104 5.69 -9.22 -2.37
CA VAL A 104 6.88 -9.07 -1.53
C VAL A 104 6.50 -8.75 -0.09
N VAL A 105 5.63 -7.77 0.12
CA VAL A 105 5.12 -7.45 1.47
C VAL A 105 4.25 -8.58 2.01
N GLY A 106 3.53 -9.27 1.12
CA GLY A 106 2.69 -10.41 1.46
C GLY A 106 3.44 -11.54 2.19
N LEU A 107 4.73 -11.75 1.87
CA LEU A 107 5.58 -12.78 2.50
C LEU A 107 5.70 -12.62 4.01
N PHE A 108 5.63 -11.40 4.50
CA PHE A 108 5.79 -11.10 5.93
C PHE A 108 4.51 -11.33 6.75
N TYR A 109 3.35 -11.56 6.10
CA TYR A 109 2.11 -11.87 6.80
C TYR A 109 2.11 -13.29 7.35
N PRO A 110 1.45 -13.56 8.50
CA PRO A 110 1.34 -14.91 9.06
C PRO A 110 0.75 -15.93 8.07
N ASN A 111 -0.16 -15.47 7.21
CA ASN A 111 -0.70 -16.25 6.10
C ASN A 111 -0.60 -15.44 4.79
N PRO A 112 0.53 -15.53 4.09
CA PRO A 112 0.79 -14.76 2.85
C PRO A 112 -0.30 -14.93 1.79
N SER A 113 -0.88 -16.13 1.71
CA SER A 113 -1.89 -16.47 0.69
C SER A 113 -3.23 -15.75 0.87
N LEU A 114 -3.45 -15.08 1.99
CA LEU A 114 -4.70 -14.38 2.32
C LEU A 114 -4.60 -12.86 2.27
N ARG A 115 -3.39 -12.31 2.12
CA ARG A 115 -3.25 -10.88 1.81
C ARG A 115 -3.77 -10.63 0.40
N GLN A 116 -4.82 -9.82 0.28
CA GLN A 116 -5.43 -9.53 -1.02
C GLN A 116 -4.54 -8.54 -1.82
N ALA A 117 -3.93 -9.04 -2.89
CA ALA A 117 -3.22 -8.25 -3.88
C ALA A 117 -4.00 -8.21 -5.21
N GLY A 118 -3.82 -7.15 -6.00
CA GLY A 118 -4.50 -6.96 -7.29
C GLY A 118 -3.58 -7.07 -8.49
N ASP A 119 -2.41 -6.52 -8.35
CA ASP A 119 -1.42 -6.24 -9.37
C ASP A 119 0.00 -6.56 -8.89
N ILE A 120 0.94 -6.52 -9.80
CA ILE A 120 2.37 -6.65 -9.54
C ILE A 120 3.02 -5.31 -9.89
N ASP A 121 3.47 -4.61 -8.85
CA ASP A 121 4.22 -3.37 -9.00
C ASP A 121 5.73 -3.67 -8.99
N PHE A 122 6.47 -3.10 -9.92
CA PHE A 122 7.92 -3.19 -9.91
C PHE A 122 8.58 -1.91 -10.43
N PHE A 123 9.74 -1.62 -9.87
CA PHE A 123 10.62 -0.57 -10.32
C PHE A 123 11.60 -1.13 -11.34
N CYS A 124 11.86 -0.38 -12.41
CA CYS A 124 12.91 -0.65 -13.35
C CYS A 124 13.87 0.54 -13.37
N VAL A 125 15.16 0.28 -13.21
CA VAL A 125 16.18 1.33 -13.23
C VAL A 125 16.13 2.06 -14.57
N LYS A 126 16.27 3.38 -14.55
CA LYS A 126 16.04 4.24 -15.72
C LYS A 126 16.82 3.81 -16.97
N ASP A 127 18.05 3.37 -16.79
CA ASP A 127 18.91 2.94 -17.91
C ASP A 127 18.40 1.65 -18.60
N ASP A 128 17.66 0.82 -17.87
CA ASP A 128 17.06 -0.41 -18.37
C ASP A 128 15.59 -0.22 -18.83
N TYR A 129 14.96 0.92 -18.50
CA TYR A 129 13.53 1.13 -18.77
C TYR A 129 13.18 1.04 -20.25
N ASP A 130 13.88 1.80 -21.11
CA ASP A 130 13.63 1.82 -22.56
C ASP A 130 13.98 0.46 -23.21
N ARG A 131 15.00 -0.22 -22.68
CA ARG A 131 15.39 -1.56 -23.12
C ARG A 131 14.29 -2.56 -22.77
N LEU A 132 13.73 -2.49 -21.56
CA LEU A 132 12.64 -3.36 -21.14
C LEU A 132 11.37 -3.09 -21.95
N LEU A 133 11.04 -1.84 -22.30
CA LEU A 133 9.93 -1.54 -23.21
C LEU A 133 10.08 -2.27 -24.55
N SER A 134 11.29 -2.26 -25.12
CA SER A 134 11.57 -2.98 -26.39
C SER A 134 11.42 -4.50 -26.25
N LEU A 135 11.90 -5.08 -25.14
CA LEU A 135 11.73 -6.50 -24.83
C LEU A 135 10.25 -6.89 -24.65
N LEU A 136 9.46 -6.04 -23.98
CA LEU A 136 8.02 -6.27 -23.81
C LEU A 136 7.27 -6.25 -25.15
N GLU A 137 7.65 -5.38 -26.09
CA GLU A 137 7.08 -5.37 -27.45
C GLU A 137 7.48 -6.64 -28.21
N GLU A 138 8.74 -7.04 -28.16
CA GLU A 138 9.29 -8.16 -28.93
C GLU A 138 8.76 -9.51 -28.42
N PHE A 139 8.87 -9.78 -27.12
CA PHE A 139 8.61 -11.11 -26.54
C PHE A 139 7.18 -11.30 -26.04
N HIS A 140 6.54 -10.21 -25.58
CA HIS A 140 5.20 -10.27 -24.99
C HIS A 140 4.13 -9.55 -25.82
N HIS A 141 4.51 -8.95 -26.95
CA HIS A 141 3.61 -8.20 -27.85
C HIS A 141 2.81 -7.08 -27.15
N ILE A 142 3.41 -6.48 -26.11
CA ILE A 142 2.81 -5.38 -25.36
C ILE A 142 2.97 -4.09 -26.16
N ASN A 143 1.86 -3.36 -26.37
CA ASN A 143 1.90 -2.06 -27.03
C ASN A 143 2.36 -0.97 -26.05
N THR A 144 3.63 -0.60 -26.13
CA THR A 144 4.25 0.39 -25.23
C THR A 144 4.03 1.84 -25.67
N LYS A 145 3.42 2.11 -26.84
CA LYS A 145 3.16 3.47 -27.36
C LYS A 145 2.28 4.35 -26.46
N LYS A 146 1.57 3.74 -25.52
CA LYS A 146 0.76 4.44 -24.51
C LYS A 146 1.49 4.59 -23.17
N SER A 147 2.77 4.18 -23.10
CA SER A 147 3.56 4.37 -21.88
C SER A 147 3.72 5.87 -21.61
N THR A 148 3.64 6.24 -20.34
CA THR A 148 4.16 7.53 -19.90
C THR A 148 5.66 7.39 -19.68
N THR A 149 6.38 8.50 -19.54
CA THR A 149 7.82 8.47 -19.19
C THR A 149 8.06 7.98 -17.76
N ILE A 150 7.00 7.71 -17.00
CA ILE A 150 7.05 7.44 -15.56
C ILE A 150 6.59 6.03 -15.25
N HIS A 151 5.50 5.57 -15.87
CA HIS A 151 5.02 4.20 -15.69
C HIS A 151 4.28 3.67 -16.90
N ILE A 152 4.24 2.35 -17.01
CA ILE A 152 3.40 1.62 -17.95
C ILE A 152 2.63 0.52 -17.24
N GLU A 153 1.35 0.40 -17.59
CA GLU A 153 0.49 -0.70 -17.20
C GLU A 153 0.32 -1.69 -18.34
N PHE A 154 0.50 -2.97 -18.08
CA PHE A 154 0.28 -4.04 -19.06
C PHE A 154 -0.25 -5.30 -18.39
N LYS A 155 -0.68 -6.27 -19.19
CA LYS A 155 -1.19 -7.55 -18.67
C LYS A 155 -0.42 -8.71 -19.28
N LEU A 156 -0.06 -9.66 -18.43
CA LEU A 156 0.42 -10.99 -18.81
C LEU A 156 -0.50 -12.02 -18.15
N ASN A 157 -1.07 -12.94 -18.94
CA ASN A 157 -1.95 -14.02 -18.47
C ASN A 157 -3.05 -13.54 -17.48
N ASP A 158 -3.73 -12.42 -17.80
CA ASP A 158 -4.76 -11.76 -16.98
C ASP A 158 -4.26 -11.15 -15.65
N ILE A 159 -2.95 -11.13 -15.41
CA ILE A 159 -2.35 -10.41 -14.30
C ILE A 159 -1.94 -9.01 -14.76
N GLN A 160 -2.32 -8.01 -13.98
CA GLN A 160 -1.91 -6.62 -14.17
C GLN A 160 -0.51 -6.41 -13.62
N PHE A 161 0.37 -5.82 -14.43
CA PHE A 161 1.69 -5.35 -14.05
C PHE A 161 1.75 -3.84 -14.17
N GLU A 162 2.39 -3.20 -13.19
CA GLU A 162 2.74 -1.78 -13.23
C GLU A 162 4.26 -1.63 -13.13
N MET A 163 4.88 -1.23 -14.24
CA MET A 163 6.30 -0.91 -14.30
C MET A 163 6.50 0.59 -14.05
N HIS A 164 7.34 0.91 -13.09
CA HIS A 164 7.69 2.27 -12.71
C HIS A 164 9.15 2.57 -13.04
N SER A 165 9.43 3.68 -13.73
CA SER A 165 10.78 4.25 -13.84
C SER A 165 11.09 5.21 -12.68
N ASN A 166 10.07 5.57 -11.90
CA ASN A 166 10.17 6.33 -10.67
C ASN A 166 9.08 5.87 -9.70
N LEU A 167 9.46 5.37 -8.54
CA LEU A 167 8.52 4.81 -7.55
C LEU A 167 7.64 5.87 -6.87
N MET A 168 8.10 7.11 -6.77
CA MET A 168 7.37 8.19 -6.11
C MET A 168 7.50 9.50 -6.88
N GLU A 169 6.38 10.20 -6.99
CA GLU A 169 6.34 11.56 -7.50
C GLU A 169 6.05 12.55 -6.38
N PHE A 170 7.05 13.34 -6.02
CA PHE A 170 6.90 14.45 -5.08
C PHE A 170 6.66 15.76 -5.81
N ALA A 171 5.69 16.55 -5.34
CA ALA A 171 5.39 17.87 -5.90
C ALA A 171 6.49 18.89 -5.56
N CYS A 172 7.14 18.75 -4.42
CA CYS A 172 8.28 19.55 -4.01
C CYS A 172 9.56 19.06 -4.70
N LYS A 173 10.18 19.89 -5.55
CA LYS A 173 11.39 19.52 -6.30
C LYS A 173 12.53 19.02 -5.40
N ALA A 174 12.73 19.65 -4.22
CA ALA A 174 13.78 19.24 -3.30
C ALA A 174 13.53 17.83 -2.75
N HIS A 175 12.25 17.49 -2.45
CA HIS A 175 11.86 16.14 -2.03
C HIS A 175 12.08 15.13 -3.15
N GLN A 176 11.70 15.47 -4.40
CA GLN A 176 11.91 14.62 -5.56
C GLN A 176 13.40 14.35 -5.82
N THR A 177 14.25 15.38 -5.77
CA THR A 177 15.68 15.20 -5.94
C THR A 177 16.27 14.31 -4.86
N TYR A 178 15.90 14.55 -3.59
CA TYR A 178 16.34 13.72 -2.47
C TYR A 178 15.91 12.26 -2.63
N TRP A 179 14.63 12.02 -2.95
CA TRP A 179 14.08 10.68 -3.16
C TRP A 179 14.82 9.93 -4.27
N ASN A 180 15.02 10.56 -5.43
CA ASN A 180 15.70 9.92 -6.55
C ASN A 180 17.12 9.52 -6.17
N GLN A 181 17.88 10.41 -5.52
CA GLN A 181 19.24 10.08 -5.06
C GLN A 181 19.24 8.91 -4.09
N ARG A 182 18.32 8.89 -3.10
CA ARG A 182 18.23 7.79 -2.14
C ARG A 182 17.87 6.46 -2.80
N LEU A 183 16.94 6.47 -3.75
CA LEU A 183 16.55 5.28 -4.48
C LEU A 183 17.69 4.74 -5.35
N ASP A 184 18.39 5.62 -6.06
CA ASP A 184 19.53 5.24 -6.91
C ASP A 184 20.65 4.59 -6.05
N GLU A 185 20.99 5.18 -4.89
CA GLU A 185 21.98 4.63 -3.96
C GLU A 185 21.58 3.22 -3.46
N GLU A 186 20.33 3.02 -3.08
CA GLU A 186 19.83 1.73 -2.56
C GLU A 186 19.71 0.66 -3.65
N MET A 187 19.46 1.07 -4.89
CA MET A 187 19.36 0.15 -6.03
C MET A 187 20.73 -0.33 -6.56
N GLU A 188 21.85 0.18 -6.04
CA GLU A 188 23.16 -0.41 -6.30
C GLU A 188 23.27 -1.81 -5.64
N HIS A 189 22.59 -2.01 -4.50
CA HIS A 189 22.59 -3.25 -3.73
C HIS A 189 21.17 -3.65 -3.31
N PRO A 190 20.31 -4.08 -4.24
CA PRO A 190 18.92 -4.45 -3.92
C PRO A 190 18.89 -5.65 -2.96
N ALA A 191 17.88 -5.67 -2.08
CA ALA A 191 17.60 -6.85 -1.28
C ALA A 191 16.92 -7.94 -2.13
N HIS A 192 16.88 -9.17 -1.60
CA HIS A 192 16.19 -10.29 -2.24
C HIS A 192 15.27 -10.98 -1.25
N VAL A 193 14.14 -11.44 -1.75
CA VAL A 193 13.19 -12.30 -1.03
C VAL A 193 12.99 -13.58 -1.82
N VAL A 194 12.54 -14.65 -1.14
CA VAL A 194 12.30 -15.93 -1.78
C VAL A 194 10.79 -16.17 -1.90
N ILE A 195 10.31 -16.39 -3.12
CA ILE A 195 8.92 -16.74 -3.43
C ILE A 195 8.93 -18.10 -4.14
N ASN A 196 8.40 -19.16 -3.50
CA ASN A 196 8.39 -20.53 -4.04
C ASN A 196 9.78 -20.94 -4.60
N ASP A 197 10.81 -20.82 -3.78
CA ASP A 197 12.20 -21.17 -4.09
C ASP A 197 12.90 -20.31 -5.17
N HIS A 198 12.22 -19.25 -5.69
CA HIS A 198 12.78 -18.30 -6.62
C HIS A 198 13.19 -16.99 -5.91
N GLN A 199 14.39 -16.49 -6.18
CA GLN A 199 14.88 -15.21 -5.65
C GLN A 199 14.30 -14.07 -6.47
N VAL A 200 13.72 -13.09 -5.78
CA VAL A 200 13.11 -11.87 -6.38
C VAL A 200 13.78 -10.65 -5.78
N ALA A 201 14.31 -9.78 -6.62
CA ALA A 201 14.90 -8.53 -6.18
C ALA A 201 13.80 -7.57 -5.65
N THR A 202 14.09 -6.91 -4.54
CA THR A 202 13.21 -5.95 -3.88
C THR A 202 14.01 -4.82 -3.23
N LEU A 203 13.32 -3.83 -2.70
CA LEU A 203 13.96 -2.72 -1.99
C LEU A 203 14.58 -3.20 -0.66
N PRO A 204 15.76 -2.70 -0.28
CA PRO A 204 16.31 -2.88 1.05
C PRO A 204 15.38 -2.43 2.17
N PRO A 205 15.45 -2.99 3.38
CA PRO A 205 14.47 -2.81 4.46
C PRO A 205 14.10 -1.36 4.76
N THR A 206 15.07 -0.49 4.95
CA THR A 206 14.84 0.92 5.32
C THR A 206 14.11 1.69 4.23
N ILE A 207 14.58 1.59 2.97
CA ILE A 207 13.93 2.29 1.85
C ILE A 207 12.59 1.65 1.49
N ASN A 208 12.39 0.34 1.76
CA ASN A 208 11.10 -0.34 1.54
C ASN A 208 10.02 0.21 2.49
N VAL A 209 10.33 0.35 3.78
CA VAL A 209 9.44 0.98 4.76
C VAL A 209 9.15 2.44 4.37
N LEU A 210 10.19 3.21 4.01
CA LEU A 210 10.03 4.59 3.54
C LEU A 210 9.11 4.66 2.31
N TYR A 211 9.32 3.78 1.33
CA TYR A 211 8.52 3.73 0.11
C TYR A 211 7.04 3.40 0.39
N VAL A 212 6.79 2.33 1.16
CA VAL A 212 5.42 1.93 1.51
C VAL A 212 4.70 3.05 2.26
N PHE A 213 5.40 3.75 3.14
CA PHE A 213 4.85 4.92 3.83
C PHE A 213 4.62 6.11 2.88
N CYS A 214 5.56 6.45 2.01
CA CYS A 214 5.40 7.56 1.04
C CYS A 214 4.24 7.29 0.08
N HIS A 215 4.09 6.05 -0.37
CA HIS A 215 2.97 5.62 -1.21
C HIS A 215 1.62 5.73 -0.47
N LEU A 216 1.57 5.30 0.82
CA LEU A 216 0.41 5.49 1.69
C LEU A 216 0.10 6.98 1.85
N PHE A 217 1.09 7.83 2.14
CA PHE A 217 0.94 9.27 2.26
C PHE A 217 0.38 9.90 0.99
N HIS A 218 0.93 9.56 -0.18
CA HIS A 218 0.46 10.08 -1.47
C HIS A 218 -1.04 9.81 -1.66
N HIS A 219 -1.46 8.57 -1.43
CA HIS A 219 -2.88 8.22 -1.52
C HIS A 219 -3.73 8.90 -0.44
N LEU A 220 -3.25 9.00 0.79
CA LEU A 220 -3.97 9.66 1.88
C LEU A 220 -4.33 11.11 1.52
N ILE A 221 -3.40 11.85 0.91
CA ILE A 221 -3.62 13.26 0.57
C ILE A 221 -4.34 13.47 -0.77
N THR A 222 -4.53 12.44 -1.58
CA THR A 222 -5.16 12.55 -2.91
C THR A 222 -6.49 11.83 -3.02
N SER A 223 -6.51 10.52 -2.84
CA SER A 223 -7.66 9.66 -3.11
C SER A 223 -8.23 8.95 -1.87
N GLY A 224 -7.54 9.04 -0.73
CA GLY A 224 -7.84 8.24 0.46
C GLY A 224 -7.17 6.86 0.42
N ILE A 225 -7.02 6.27 1.60
CA ILE A 225 -6.40 4.96 1.80
C ILE A 225 -7.35 3.99 2.49
N GLY A 226 -7.04 2.69 2.41
CA GLY A 226 -7.67 1.66 3.22
C GLY A 226 -6.77 1.18 4.36
N ILE A 227 -7.36 0.45 5.29
CA ILE A 227 -6.66 -0.16 6.43
C ILE A 227 -5.58 -1.15 5.96
N ARG A 228 -5.73 -1.76 4.78
CA ARG A 228 -4.74 -2.69 4.22
C ARG A 228 -3.36 -2.05 4.07
N GLN A 229 -3.26 -0.79 3.61
CA GLN A 229 -1.97 -0.10 3.46
C GLN A 229 -1.30 0.14 4.81
N LEU A 230 -2.08 0.40 5.87
CA LEU A 230 -1.56 0.49 7.24
C LEU A 230 -1.06 -0.85 7.75
N ASN A 231 -1.77 -1.96 7.43
CA ASN A 231 -1.31 -3.30 7.78
C ASN A 231 0.02 -3.65 7.13
N ASP A 232 0.17 -3.33 5.83
CA ASP A 232 1.41 -3.55 5.10
C ASP A 232 2.59 -2.84 5.81
N LEU A 233 2.39 -1.59 6.22
CA LEU A 233 3.41 -0.84 6.96
C LEU A 233 3.67 -1.43 8.34
N ALA A 234 2.63 -1.83 9.10
CA ALA A 234 2.77 -2.43 10.43
C ALA A 234 3.58 -3.74 10.38
N ILE A 235 3.26 -4.60 9.41
CA ILE A 235 3.95 -5.88 9.20
C ILE A 235 5.43 -5.66 8.82
N LEU A 236 5.73 -4.72 7.92
CA LEU A 236 7.12 -4.40 7.58
C LEU A 236 7.90 -3.86 8.77
N MET A 237 7.31 -2.94 9.56
CA MET A 237 7.93 -2.39 10.77
C MET A 237 8.21 -3.48 11.81
N ASP A 238 7.34 -4.48 11.95
CA ASP A 238 7.55 -5.60 12.86
C ASP A 238 8.62 -6.57 12.36
N LYS A 239 8.46 -7.06 11.12
CA LYS A 239 9.27 -8.16 10.59
C LYS A 239 10.68 -7.75 10.18
N LEU A 240 10.85 -6.50 9.75
CA LEU A 240 12.15 -5.96 9.36
C LEU A 240 12.78 -5.08 10.44
N HIS A 241 12.23 -5.05 11.65
CA HIS A 241 12.65 -4.15 12.72
C HIS A 241 14.17 -4.11 12.93
N ASP A 242 14.79 -5.28 13.00
CA ASP A 242 16.22 -5.40 13.30
C ASP A 242 17.12 -5.09 12.08
N GLU A 243 16.52 -4.96 10.89
CA GLU A 243 17.18 -4.63 9.63
C GLU A 243 16.95 -3.16 9.21
N ILE A 244 16.00 -2.46 9.86
CA ILE A 244 15.70 -1.05 9.59
C ILE A 244 16.74 -0.17 10.28
N ASP A 245 17.44 0.67 9.51
CA ASP A 245 18.18 1.81 10.08
C ASP A 245 17.19 2.94 10.42
N PHE A 246 16.71 2.97 11.66
CA PHE A 246 15.78 3.99 12.15
C PHE A 246 16.37 5.40 12.15
N SER A 247 17.70 5.52 12.25
CA SER A 247 18.39 6.82 12.17
C SER A 247 18.31 7.37 10.75
N GLN A 248 18.62 6.53 9.76
CA GLN A 248 18.51 6.89 8.35
C GLN A 248 17.05 7.13 7.95
N LEU A 249 16.12 6.25 8.36
CA LEU A 249 14.68 6.42 8.10
C LEU A 249 14.17 7.78 8.63
N LYS A 250 14.61 8.19 9.83
CA LYS A 250 14.25 9.51 10.39
C LYS A 250 14.85 10.66 9.57
N ILE A 251 16.09 10.54 9.13
CA ILE A 251 16.75 11.54 8.27
C ILE A 251 15.98 11.66 6.94
N ASP A 252 15.64 10.55 6.32
CA ASP A 252 14.88 10.51 5.07
C ASP A 252 13.51 11.18 5.22
N LEU A 253 12.77 10.84 6.26
CA LEU A 253 11.45 11.41 6.55
C LEU A 253 11.51 12.91 6.88
N MET A 254 12.60 13.38 7.51
CA MET A 254 12.81 14.81 7.77
C MET A 254 13.12 15.56 6.47
N ASN A 255 14.00 15.03 5.62
CA ASN A 255 14.35 15.64 4.32
C ASN A 255 13.14 15.69 3.36
N LEU A 256 12.26 14.69 3.43
CA LEU A 256 10.98 14.66 2.68
C LEU A 256 9.87 15.49 3.35
N GLY A 257 10.13 16.07 4.54
CA GLY A 257 9.13 16.85 5.29
C GLY A 257 7.96 16.03 5.81
N LEU A 258 8.12 14.72 5.97
CA LEU A 258 7.06 13.76 6.29
C LEU A 258 7.14 13.19 7.71
N TRP A 259 8.11 13.58 8.52
CA TRP A 259 8.33 13.04 9.86
C TRP A 259 7.09 13.14 10.77
N LYS A 260 6.39 14.28 10.78
CA LYS A 260 5.17 14.46 11.60
C LYS A 260 4.04 13.54 11.14
N MET A 261 3.90 13.35 9.83
CA MET A 261 2.90 12.46 9.26
C MET A 261 3.22 11.01 9.63
N PHE A 262 4.48 10.60 9.55
CA PHE A 262 4.93 9.26 9.93
C PHE A 262 4.63 8.94 11.40
N LYS A 263 4.90 9.88 12.31
CA LYS A 263 4.56 9.71 13.74
C LYS A 263 3.06 9.58 13.97
N ALA A 264 2.24 10.41 13.31
CA ALA A 264 0.79 10.30 13.42
C ALA A 264 0.25 8.96 12.89
N VAL A 265 0.84 8.42 11.81
CA VAL A 265 0.54 7.07 11.32
C VAL A 265 1.02 6.02 12.32
N GLY A 266 2.20 6.19 12.91
CA GLY A 266 2.73 5.32 13.96
C GLY A 266 1.76 5.11 15.13
N TYR A 267 1.03 6.15 15.54
CA TYR A 267 -0.05 6.01 16.52
C TYR A 267 -1.10 4.98 16.06
N ILE A 268 -1.52 5.02 14.81
CA ILE A 268 -2.53 4.08 14.27
C ILE A 268 -1.96 2.65 14.24
N LEU A 269 -0.68 2.51 13.86
CA LEU A 269 -0.03 1.19 13.83
C LEU A 269 -0.02 0.53 15.21
N VAL A 270 0.27 1.30 16.27
CA VAL A 270 0.27 0.79 17.64
C VAL A 270 -1.15 0.55 18.15
N HIS A 271 -1.99 1.56 18.14
CA HIS A 271 -3.27 1.51 18.85
C HIS A 271 -4.37 0.75 18.09
N CYS A 272 -4.32 0.74 16.77
CA CYS A 272 -5.35 0.06 15.95
C CYS A 272 -4.85 -1.27 15.39
N MET A 273 -3.63 -1.29 14.83
CA MET A 273 -3.07 -2.51 14.22
C MET A 273 -2.42 -3.43 15.25
N GLY A 274 -2.08 -2.92 16.46
CA GLY A 274 -1.47 -3.71 17.52
C GLY A 274 0.04 -3.94 17.36
N LEU A 275 0.72 -3.08 16.59
CA LEU A 275 2.18 -3.09 16.54
C LEU A 275 2.74 -2.78 17.92
N GLN A 276 3.74 -3.53 18.38
CA GLN A 276 4.41 -3.27 19.64
C GLN A 276 5.08 -1.89 19.60
N PRO A 277 4.92 -1.02 20.62
CA PRO A 277 5.48 0.34 20.61
C PRO A 277 6.98 0.39 20.33
N GLU A 278 7.74 -0.59 20.84
CA GLU A 278 9.18 -0.72 20.66
C GLU A 278 9.60 -0.86 19.18
N LYS A 279 8.69 -1.39 18.36
CA LYS A 279 8.91 -1.59 16.91
C LYS A 279 8.79 -0.29 16.09
N LEU A 280 8.35 0.82 16.69
CA LEU A 280 8.28 2.12 16.00
C LEU A 280 9.66 2.74 15.79
N GLY A 281 10.61 2.55 16.72
CA GLY A 281 11.91 3.24 16.72
C GLY A 281 11.86 4.72 17.11
N PHE A 282 10.71 5.20 17.64
CA PHE A 282 10.51 6.56 18.16
C PHE A 282 9.32 6.63 19.13
N ASP A 283 9.33 7.67 19.96
CA ASP A 283 8.26 7.92 20.92
C ASP A 283 7.14 8.77 20.30
N LEU A 284 5.91 8.49 20.73
CA LEU A 284 4.71 9.22 20.36
C LEU A 284 4.38 10.30 21.40
N ASP A 285 4.00 11.49 20.96
CA ASP A 285 3.48 12.55 21.80
C ASP A 285 1.95 12.72 21.64
N GLU A 286 1.33 13.56 22.49
CA GLU A 286 -0.11 13.84 22.43
C GLU A 286 -0.58 14.43 21.08
N LYS A 287 0.31 15.14 20.36
CA LYS A 287 -0.04 15.72 19.06
C LYS A 287 -0.11 14.61 18.01
N ASP A 288 0.82 13.65 18.08
CA ASP A 288 0.84 12.48 17.20
C ASP A 288 -0.45 11.66 17.40
N CYS A 289 -0.85 11.44 18.65
CA CYS A 289 -2.10 10.74 19.00
C CYS A 289 -3.33 11.43 18.39
N ARG A 290 -3.47 12.74 18.62
CA ARG A 290 -4.60 13.53 18.08
C ARG A 290 -4.65 13.52 16.55
N TRP A 291 -3.49 13.56 15.89
CA TRP A 291 -3.45 13.49 14.42
C TRP A 291 -3.72 12.08 13.91
N GLY A 292 -3.23 11.04 14.60
CA GLY A 292 -3.54 9.66 14.27
C GLY A 292 -5.05 9.36 14.30
N GLU A 293 -5.76 9.82 15.34
CA GLU A 293 -7.22 9.72 15.43
C GLU A 293 -7.93 10.41 14.25
N LYS A 294 -7.48 11.63 13.88
CA LYS A 294 -8.04 12.35 12.72
C LYS A 294 -7.79 11.63 11.39
N ILE A 295 -6.59 11.05 11.22
CA ILE A 295 -6.27 10.25 10.02
C ILE A 295 -7.16 9.01 9.99
N LEU A 296 -7.29 8.29 11.10
CA LEU A 296 -8.13 7.11 11.19
C LEU A 296 -9.60 7.41 10.85
N GLN A 297 -10.15 8.49 11.43
CA GLN A 297 -11.51 8.93 11.09
C GLN A 297 -11.65 9.23 9.60
N ASN A 298 -10.67 9.92 9.02
CA ASN A 298 -10.67 10.24 7.59
C ASN A 298 -10.64 8.97 6.71
N ILE A 299 -9.89 7.92 7.10
CA ILE A 299 -9.84 6.65 6.38
C ILE A 299 -11.23 6.00 6.32
N PHE A 300 -11.97 6.02 7.42
CA PHE A 300 -13.32 5.47 7.44
C PHE A 300 -14.33 6.31 6.64
N ASP A 301 -14.21 7.64 6.68
CA ASP A 301 -15.09 8.55 5.95
C ASP A 301 -14.90 8.45 4.43
N MET A 302 -13.65 8.40 3.96
CA MET A 302 -13.30 8.35 2.54
C MET A 302 -13.45 6.94 1.94
N GLY A 303 -13.20 5.91 2.74
CA GLY A 303 -13.06 4.54 2.26
C GLY A 303 -11.81 4.32 1.40
N ASN A 304 -11.60 3.07 0.97
CA ASN A 304 -10.45 2.70 0.16
C ASN A 304 -10.53 3.41 -1.21
N PHE A 305 -9.50 4.19 -1.56
CA PHE A 305 -9.38 4.99 -2.80
C PHE A 305 -10.56 5.95 -3.06
N GLY A 306 -11.19 6.50 -2.01
CA GLY A 306 -12.23 7.51 -2.13
C GLY A 306 -13.52 7.03 -2.79
N HIS A 307 -13.78 5.74 -2.81
CA HIS A 307 -14.99 5.17 -3.42
C HIS A 307 -16.30 5.71 -2.83
N THR A 308 -16.25 6.25 -1.62
CA THR A 308 -17.44 6.78 -0.92
C THR A 308 -17.80 8.21 -1.34
N GLU A 309 -16.84 9.03 -1.78
CA GLU A 309 -17.08 10.45 -2.15
C GLU A 309 -17.30 10.68 -3.66
N ARG A 310 -16.95 9.73 -4.53
CA ARG A 310 -17.07 9.91 -5.98
C ARG A 310 -18.50 9.81 -6.47
N LYS A 311 -18.97 10.88 -7.12
CA LYS A 311 -20.31 10.96 -7.75
C LYS A 311 -20.27 10.71 -9.26
N VAL A 312 -19.16 11.08 -9.93
CA VAL A 312 -19.00 10.95 -11.39
C VAL A 312 -18.28 9.64 -11.71
N GLN A 313 -19.00 8.69 -12.30
CA GLN A 313 -18.44 7.35 -12.64
C GLN A 313 -17.77 7.28 -14.03
N LYS A 314 -18.16 8.17 -14.98
CA LYS A 314 -17.60 8.13 -16.35
C LYS A 314 -16.34 8.97 -16.46
N LYS A 315 -15.26 8.39 -16.97
CA LYS A 315 -14.01 9.12 -17.28
C LYS A 315 -14.28 10.26 -18.25
N GLY A 316 -13.83 11.48 -17.93
CA GLY A 316 -14.00 12.68 -18.73
C GLY A 316 -13.58 13.94 -17.94
N LEU A 317 -13.80 15.14 -18.52
CA LEU A 317 -13.40 16.41 -17.91
C LEU A 317 -14.01 16.59 -16.51
N LEU A 318 -15.31 16.30 -16.34
CA LEU A 318 -16.01 16.42 -15.05
C LEU A 318 -15.44 15.47 -13.99
N HIS A 319 -15.09 14.23 -14.38
CA HIS A 319 -14.44 13.27 -13.49
C HIS A 319 -13.04 13.77 -13.07
N SER A 320 -12.30 14.38 -13.98
CA SER A 320 -10.98 14.95 -13.69
C SER A 320 -11.08 16.15 -12.75
N LEU A 321 -12.06 17.02 -12.94
CA LEU A 321 -12.33 18.15 -12.06
C LEU A 321 -12.73 17.70 -10.65
N GLU A 322 -13.63 16.72 -10.55
CA GLU A 322 -14.04 16.13 -9.27
C GLU A 322 -12.85 15.49 -8.53
N THR A 323 -12.01 14.71 -9.26
CA THR A 323 -10.80 14.08 -8.67
C THR A 323 -9.84 15.14 -8.14
N GLY A 324 -9.58 16.21 -8.88
CA GLY A 324 -8.73 17.30 -8.44
C GLY A 324 -9.30 18.06 -7.23
N TRP A 325 -10.62 18.29 -7.21
CA TRP A 325 -11.28 18.91 -6.06
C TRP A 325 -11.20 18.05 -4.80
N ILE A 326 -11.45 16.74 -4.92
CA ILE A 326 -11.32 15.78 -3.82
C ILE A 326 -9.87 15.79 -3.28
N ALA A 327 -8.87 15.70 -4.16
CA ALA A 327 -7.47 15.72 -3.78
C ALA A 327 -7.08 17.03 -3.08
N MET A 328 -7.54 18.18 -3.57
CA MET A 328 -7.28 19.48 -2.94
C MET A 328 -7.91 19.56 -1.54
N LYS A 329 -9.21 19.21 -1.42
CA LYS A 329 -9.92 19.18 -0.14
C LYS A 329 -9.26 18.24 0.86
N GLN A 330 -8.79 17.07 0.37
CA GLN A 330 -8.14 16.06 1.17
C GLN A 330 -6.75 16.53 1.63
N GLY A 331 -5.93 17.05 0.73
CA GLY A 331 -4.61 17.59 1.05
C GLY A 331 -4.68 18.70 2.09
N CYS A 332 -5.62 19.65 1.95
CA CYS A 332 -5.79 20.76 2.90
C CYS A 332 -5.98 20.30 4.36
N LYS A 333 -6.57 19.14 4.60
CA LYS A 333 -6.76 18.59 5.96
C LYS A 333 -5.43 18.29 6.65
N PHE A 334 -4.40 17.95 5.88
CA PHE A 334 -3.12 17.45 6.37
C PHE A 334 -1.94 18.41 6.18
N VAL A 335 -2.19 19.64 5.71
CA VAL A 335 -1.14 20.68 5.57
C VAL A 335 -0.26 20.82 6.82
N PRO A 336 -0.77 20.80 8.07
CA PRO A 336 0.09 20.93 9.24
C PRO A 336 1.12 19.80 9.42
N LEU A 337 0.87 18.63 8.83
CA LEU A 337 1.75 17.46 8.92
C LEU A 337 2.82 17.41 7.83
N ALA A 338 2.53 17.91 6.61
CA ALA A 338 3.45 17.92 5.48
C ALA A 338 3.29 19.19 4.61
N PRO A 339 3.54 20.40 5.16
CA PRO A 339 3.19 21.66 4.52
C PRO A 339 3.88 21.87 3.17
N LYS A 340 5.19 21.60 3.08
CA LYS A 340 5.96 21.82 1.84
C LYS A 340 5.44 20.96 0.70
N GLU A 341 5.26 19.67 0.94
CA GLU A 341 4.78 18.74 -0.08
C GLU A 341 3.37 19.10 -0.53
N ILE A 342 2.43 19.26 0.41
CA ILE A 342 1.03 19.50 0.09
C ILE A 342 0.84 20.85 -0.61
N LEU A 343 1.49 21.92 -0.16
CA LEU A 343 1.37 23.22 -0.82
C LEU A 343 2.03 23.22 -2.21
N SER A 344 3.05 22.40 -2.44
CA SER A 344 3.67 22.24 -3.75
C SER A 344 2.76 21.51 -4.76
N THR A 345 1.75 20.78 -4.33
CA THR A 345 0.77 20.16 -5.25
C THR A 345 -0.14 21.18 -5.92
N ILE A 346 -0.38 22.35 -5.31
CA ILE A 346 -1.30 23.38 -5.83
C ILE A 346 -0.88 23.90 -7.22
N PRO A 347 0.37 24.34 -7.46
CA PRO A 347 0.81 24.76 -8.78
C PRO A 347 0.78 23.62 -9.81
N MET A 348 1.10 22.41 -9.40
CA MET A 348 1.06 21.23 -10.27
C MET A 348 -0.37 20.94 -10.73
N MET A 349 -1.33 20.96 -9.82
CA MET A 349 -2.75 20.77 -10.14
C MET A 349 -3.29 21.88 -11.05
N THR A 350 -2.95 23.15 -10.82
CA THR A 350 -3.38 24.26 -11.66
C THR A 350 -2.82 24.14 -13.09
N ARG A 351 -1.56 23.76 -13.28
CA ARG A 351 -0.99 23.47 -14.60
C ARG A 351 -1.71 22.33 -15.31
N TRP A 352 -1.97 21.25 -14.57
CA TRP A 352 -2.69 20.09 -15.12
C TRP A 352 -4.11 20.45 -15.57
N PHE A 353 -4.84 21.30 -14.81
CA PHE A 353 -6.16 21.82 -15.22
C PHE A 353 -6.06 22.69 -16.49
N LEU A 354 -5.08 23.59 -16.57
CA LEU A 354 -4.90 24.47 -17.71
C LEU A 354 -4.55 23.71 -18.99
N HIS A 355 -3.85 22.57 -18.90
CA HIS A 355 -3.54 21.73 -20.07
C HIS A 355 -4.71 20.85 -20.53
N LYS A 356 -5.76 20.69 -19.72
CA LYS A 356 -6.96 19.90 -20.09
C LYS A 356 -8.14 20.76 -20.57
N LEU A 357 -8.08 22.07 -20.38
CA LEU A 357 -9.02 23.05 -20.94
C LEU A 357 -8.58 23.47 -22.34
#